data_6be698ecb403804c17ffe2fb93cd4b26
#
_entry.id   6be698ecb403804c17ffe2fb93cd4b26
#
_cell.length_a   1.000
_cell.length_b   1.000
_cell.length_c   1.000
_cell.angle_alpha   90.00
_cell.angle_beta   90.00
_cell.angle_gamma   90.00
#
_symmetry.space_group_name_H-M   'P 1'
#
loop_
_entity.id
_entity.type
_entity.pdbx_description
1 polymer ?
#
loop_
_entity_poly.entity_id
_entity_poly.type
_entity_poly.pdbx_seq_one_letter_code
_entity_poly.pdbx_strand_id
1 'polypeptide(L)'
;LEQKGVPAKMEALARELSITDVEYEFFERRLKAMARDGQVLINRRGAVCVANKIDLVKCRVEAHKDGFGFAVPLQPTGDGDFILYERQMRGVMHGDIVTVRPAGVDRRGRREGTVLDIVERAQRQVVGRFYVERGIAILEAEDKRLTQSIVLEPDSVAGFKPESGQVVVAEIETYPELNRPAVAKIIEVLGDYADSGMEIEIAVRKHHLPHQFSGACRKAAEKIPDHVRKSDLKGRVDLRNLPL
;
A
#
# COMPACT_ATOMS: atom_id res chain seq x y z
N LEU A 1 6.12 4.96 -35.48
CA LEU A 1 5.44 5.04 -34.17
C LEU A 1 6.23 5.90 -33.18
N GLU A 2 7.54 5.70 -33.06
CA GLU A 2 8.38 6.50 -32.15
C GLU A 2 8.38 7.99 -32.47
N GLN A 3 8.45 8.35 -33.74
CA GLN A 3 8.44 9.75 -34.18
C GLN A 3 7.08 10.44 -33.99
N LYS A 4 5.97 9.70 -34.09
CA LYS A 4 4.62 10.28 -33.98
C LYS A 4 4.16 10.48 -32.53
N GLY A 5 4.65 9.70 -31.59
CA GLY A 5 4.31 9.81 -30.18
C GLY A 5 2.85 9.51 -29.80
N VAL A 6 2.00 9.13 -30.75
CA VAL A 6 0.58 8.84 -30.57
C VAL A 6 0.22 7.46 -31.13
N PRO A 7 -0.78 6.76 -30.55
CA PRO A 7 -1.26 5.50 -31.09
C PRO A 7 -1.79 5.66 -32.52
N ALA A 8 -1.39 4.76 -33.42
CA ALA A 8 -1.82 4.77 -34.82
C ALA A 8 -2.62 3.49 -35.12
N LYS A 9 -3.68 3.62 -35.92
CA LYS A 9 -4.45 2.45 -36.37
C LYS A 9 -3.60 1.58 -37.29
N MET A 10 -3.82 0.26 -37.30
CA MET A 10 -3.06 -0.69 -38.11
C MET A 10 -3.13 -0.34 -39.60
N GLU A 11 -4.31 0.05 -40.08
CA GLU A 11 -4.49 0.43 -41.50
C GLU A 11 -3.73 1.73 -41.84
N ALA A 12 -3.63 2.66 -40.91
CA ALA A 12 -2.87 3.89 -41.10
C ALA A 12 -1.37 3.62 -41.15
N LEU A 13 -0.89 2.72 -40.29
CA LEU A 13 0.51 2.28 -40.32
C LEU A 13 0.85 1.50 -41.59
N ALA A 14 -0.03 0.60 -42.05
CA ALA A 14 0.17 -0.14 -43.28
C ALA A 14 0.31 0.79 -44.50
N ARG A 15 -0.56 1.80 -44.63
CA ARG A 15 -0.47 2.82 -45.68
C ARG A 15 0.83 3.61 -45.63
N GLU A 16 1.24 4.02 -44.44
CA GLU A 16 2.46 4.82 -44.23
C GLU A 16 3.74 4.02 -44.55
N LEU A 17 3.69 2.71 -44.26
CA LEU A 17 4.78 1.76 -44.59
C LEU A 17 4.69 1.20 -45.99
N SER A 18 3.70 1.65 -46.81
CA SER A 18 3.47 1.19 -48.17
C SER A 18 3.26 -0.33 -48.28
N ILE A 19 2.63 -0.93 -47.25
CA ILE A 19 2.30 -2.34 -47.21
C ILE A 19 1.17 -2.61 -48.20
N THR A 20 1.36 -3.58 -49.11
CA THR A 20 0.35 -3.99 -50.09
C THR A 20 -0.72 -4.88 -49.45
N ASP A 21 -1.89 -5.00 -50.10
CA ASP A 21 -2.99 -5.84 -49.59
C ASP A 21 -2.57 -7.30 -49.40
N VAL A 22 -1.68 -7.80 -50.25
CA VAL A 22 -1.13 -9.18 -50.16
C VAL A 22 -0.23 -9.35 -48.93
N GLU A 23 0.47 -8.30 -48.53
CA GLU A 23 1.39 -8.29 -47.38
C GLU A 23 0.69 -7.96 -46.07
N TYR A 24 -0.55 -7.45 -46.12
CA TYR A 24 -1.25 -6.95 -44.91
C TYR A 24 -1.43 -8.02 -43.84
N GLU A 25 -1.73 -9.27 -44.23
CA GLU A 25 -1.89 -10.40 -43.30
C GLU A 25 -0.57 -10.71 -42.57
N PHE A 26 0.56 -10.66 -43.27
CA PHE A 26 1.88 -10.87 -42.67
C PHE A 26 2.25 -9.73 -41.74
N PHE A 27 1.92 -8.50 -42.12
CA PHE A 27 2.11 -7.31 -41.30
C PHE A 27 1.31 -7.38 -39.99
N GLU A 28 0.01 -7.73 -40.05
CA GLU A 28 -0.82 -7.91 -38.87
C GLU A 28 -0.29 -9.02 -37.97
N ARG A 29 0.12 -10.14 -38.54
CA ARG A 29 0.72 -11.26 -37.81
C ARG A 29 2.01 -10.86 -37.12
N ARG A 30 2.83 -10.04 -37.74
CA ARG A 30 4.06 -9.49 -37.16
C ARG A 30 3.78 -8.54 -36.01
N LEU A 31 2.82 -7.62 -36.14
CA LEU A 31 2.42 -6.73 -35.08
C LEU A 31 1.87 -7.48 -33.87
N LYS A 32 1.08 -8.53 -34.07
CA LYS A 32 0.59 -9.39 -32.98
C LYS A 32 1.75 -10.14 -32.28
N ALA A 33 2.76 -10.56 -33.02
CA ALA A 33 3.97 -11.15 -32.44
C ALA A 33 4.75 -10.12 -31.61
N MET A 34 4.99 -8.93 -32.14
CA MET A 34 5.64 -7.82 -31.41
C MET A 34 4.85 -7.41 -30.15
N ALA A 35 3.52 -7.53 -30.19
CA ALA A 35 2.69 -7.27 -29.01
C ALA A 35 2.87 -8.35 -27.93
N ARG A 36 3.00 -9.63 -28.31
CA ARG A 36 3.33 -10.72 -27.38
C ARG A 36 4.71 -10.56 -26.75
N ASP A 37 5.67 -10.08 -27.55
CA ASP A 37 7.04 -9.85 -27.12
C ASP A 37 7.20 -8.52 -26.31
N GLY A 38 6.09 -7.78 -26.09
CA GLY A 38 6.09 -6.53 -25.32
C GLY A 38 6.73 -5.33 -26.02
N GLN A 39 7.00 -5.41 -27.32
CA GLN A 39 7.60 -4.32 -28.10
C GLN A 39 6.58 -3.25 -28.51
N VAL A 40 5.33 -3.64 -28.71
CA VAL A 40 4.20 -2.76 -29.01
C VAL A 40 2.98 -3.15 -28.19
N LEU A 41 2.05 -2.23 -28.03
CA LEU A 41 0.75 -2.48 -27.42
C LEU A 41 -0.36 -2.21 -28.41
N ILE A 42 -1.35 -3.09 -28.45
CA ILE A 42 -2.54 -2.95 -29.28
C ILE A 42 -3.72 -2.68 -28.32
N ASN A 43 -4.31 -1.49 -28.41
CA ASN A 43 -5.43 -1.12 -27.57
C ASN A 43 -6.75 -1.79 -28.03
N ARG A 44 -7.82 -1.69 -27.23
CA ARG A 44 -9.15 -2.26 -27.54
C ARG A 44 -9.77 -1.73 -28.86
N ARG A 45 -9.26 -0.62 -29.40
CA ARG A 45 -9.72 -0.02 -30.68
C ARG A 45 -8.81 -0.39 -31.84
N GLY A 46 -7.88 -1.35 -31.65
CA GLY A 46 -6.95 -1.80 -32.69
C GLY A 46 -5.82 -0.81 -33.02
N ALA A 47 -5.63 0.24 -32.21
CA ALA A 47 -4.52 1.15 -32.43
C ALA A 47 -3.24 0.60 -31.76
N VAL A 48 -2.12 0.73 -32.48
CA VAL A 48 -0.78 0.27 -32.08
C VAL A 48 0.03 1.43 -31.53
N CYS A 49 0.71 1.20 -30.41
CA CYS A 49 1.69 2.13 -29.83
C CYS A 49 2.96 1.38 -29.42
N VAL A 50 4.08 2.08 -29.34
CA VAL A 50 5.35 1.49 -28.88
C VAL A 50 5.27 1.28 -27.37
N ALA A 51 5.62 0.09 -26.90
CA ALA A 51 5.55 -0.27 -25.48
C ALA A 51 6.42 0.64 -24.60
N ASN A 52 7.57 1.07 -25.10
CA ASN A 52 8.50 1.98 -24.38
C ASN A 52 7.97 3.43 -24.22
N LYS A 53 6.85 3.79 -24.84
CA LYS A 53 6.18 5.09 -24.68
C LYS A 53 4.91 5.04 -23.83
N ILE A 54 4.60 3.90 -23.22
CA ILE A 54 3.74 3.87 -22.06
C ILE A 54 4.70 4.04 -20.90
N ASP A 55 4.93 5.28 -20.53
CA ASP A 55 5.71 5.67 -19.35
C ASP A 55 4.97 5.21 -18.09
N LEU A 56 4.96 3.88 -17.87
CA LEU A 56 4.45 3.30 -16.63
C LEU A 56 5.52 3.47 -15.58
N VAL A 57 5.21 4.24 -14.57
CA VAL A 57 6.13 4.53 -13.48
C VAL A 57 5.67 3.78 -12.24
N LYS A 58 6.57 2.99 -11.65
CA LYS A 58 6.33 2.41 -10.32
C LYS A 58 6.54 3.50 -9.27
N CYS A 59 5.52 3.74 -8.47
CA CYS A 59 5.49 4.79 -7.47
C CYS A 59 5.05 4.25 -6.12
N ARG A 60 5.46 4.94 -5.05
CA ARG A 60 4.90 4.79 -3.72
C ARG A 60 3.82 5.84 -3.51
N VAL A 61 2.70 5.45 -2.94
CA VAL A 61 1.60 6.37 -2.62
C VAL A 61 1.88 7.08 -1.30
N GLU A 62 1.92 8.40 -1.34
CA GLU A 62 1.93 9.28 -0.16
C GLU A 62 0.59 9.97 -0.05
N ALA A 63 -0.29 9.43 0.79
CA ALA A 63 -1.62 9.99 1.01
C ALA A 63 -1.58 11.20 1.93
N HIS A 64 -2.48 12.15 1.68
CA HIS A 64 -2.69 13.32 2.51
C HIS A 64 -4.03 13.20 3.25
N LYS A 65 -4.11 13.78 4.45
CA LYS A 65 -5.32 13.77 5.30
C LYS A 65 -6.57 14.37 4.63
N ASP A 66 -6.39 15.23 3.63
CA ASP A 66 -7.48 15.89 2.91
C ASP A 66 -7.99 15.05 1.71
N GLY A 67 -7.64 13.75 1.62
CA GLY A 67 -8.18 12.82 0.65
C GLY A 67 -7.49 12.77 -0.71
N PHE A 68 -6.51 13.64 -0.98
CA PHE A 68 -5.62 13.52 -2.13
C PHE A 68 -4.30 12.86 -1.74
N GLY A 69 -3.43 12.59 -2.71
CA GLY A 69 -2.11 12.02 -2.45
C GLY A 69 -1.14 12.30 -3.58
N PHE A 70 0.07 11.80 -3.42
CA PHE A 70 1.11 11.82 -4.43
C PHE A 70 1.60 10.41 -4.70
N ALA A 71 1.88 10.12 -5.96
CA ALA A 71 2.61 8.93 -6.35
C ALA A 71 4.06 9.32 -6.61
N VAL A 72 4.91 8.97 -5.65
CA VAL A 72 6.35 9.28 -5.65
C VAL A 72 7.08 8.17 -6.40
N PRO A 73 7.76 8.45 -7.51
CA PRO A 73 8.49 7.45 -8.27
C PRO A 73 9.54 6.73 -7.42
N LEU A 74 9.59 5.39 -7.50
CA LEU A 74 10.61 4.60 -6.79
C LEU A 74 12.02 4.82 -7.34
N GLN A 75 12.11 5.19 -8.61
CA GLN A 75 13.36 5.61 -9.25
C GLN A 75 13.24 7.09 -9.64
N PRO A 76 14.23 7.92 -9.32
CA PRO A 76 14.20 9.32 -9.70
C PRO A 76 14.05 9.48 -11.21
N THR A 77 12.93 10.04 -11.66
CA THR A 77 12.67 10.32 -13.09
C THR A 77 13.12 11.72 -13.51
N GLY A 78 13.52 12.56 -12.55
CA GLY A 78 13.86 13.97 -12.79
C GLY A 78 12.65 14.89 -12.94
N ASP A 79 11.45 14.33 -13.13
CA ASP A 79 10.23 15.08 -13.46
C ASP A 79 9.28 15.31 -12.27
N GLY A 80 9.64 14.86 -11.06
CA GLY A 80 8.85 15.01 -9.84
C GLY A 80 7.69 14.02 -9.70
N ASP A 81 6.87 14.23 -8.67
CA ASP A 81 5.79 13.34 -8.24
C ASP A 81 4.51 13.56 -9.05
N PHE A 82 3.65 12.53 -9.07
CA PHE A 82 2.32 12.62 -9.67
C PHE A 82 1.28 12.93 -8.60
N ILE A 83 0.43 13.93 -8.84
CA ILE A 83 -0.74 14.13 -7.98
C ILE A 83 -1.80 13.09 -8.26
N LEU A 84 -2.35 12.52 -7.19
CA LEU A 84 -3.49 11.61 -7.19
C LEU A 84 -4.66 12.30 -6.50
N TYR A 85 -5.72 12.58 -7.26
CA TYR A 85 -6.93 13.19 -6.70
C TYR A 85 -7.78 12.15 -5.94
N GLU A 86 -8.73 12.61 -5.15
CA GLU A 86 -9.60 11.80 -4.30
C GLU A 86 -10.14 10.54 -5.00
N ARG A 87 -10.58 10.67 -6.26
CA ARG A 87 -11.08 9.52 -7.03
C ARG A 87 -10.03 8.41 -7.19
N GLN A 88 -8.76 8.77 -7.40
CA GLN A 88 -7.65 7.82 -7.52
C GLN A 88 -7.33 7.20 -6.15
N MET A 89 -7.46 8.01 -5.10
CA MET A 89 -7.15 7.59 -3.73
C MET A 89 -8.17 6.60 -3.13
N ARG A 90 -9.39 6.49 -3.69
CA ARG A 90 -10.42 5.58 -3.15
C ARG A 90 -10.02 4.11 -3.14
N GLY A 91 -9.21 3.67 -4.08
CA GLY A 91 -8.78 2.27 -4.21
C GLY A 91 -7.37 1.99 -3.69
N VAL A 92 -6.62 3.02 -3.28
CA VAL A 92 -5.24 2.88 -2.82
C VAL A 92 -5.08 3.41 -1.40
N MET A 93 -4.08 2.91 -0.69
CA MET A 93 -3.78 3.32 0.68
C MET A 93 -2.39 3.95 0.76
N HIS A 94 -2.13 4.68 1.85
CA HIS A 94 -0.81 5.26 2.09
C HIS A 94 0.26 4.15 2.15
N GLY A 95 1.34 4.36 1.42
CA GLY A 95 2.47 3.44 1.34
C GLY A 95 2.39 2.40 0.22
N ASP A 96 1.20 2.16 -0.38
CA ASP A 96 1.03 1.19 -1.48
C ASP A 96 2.02 1.46 -2.61
N ILE A 97 2.54 0.40 -3.21
CA ILE A 97 3.31 0.48 -4.44
C ILE A 97 2.37 0.27 -5.61
N VAL A 98 2.33 1.26 -6.49
CA VAL A 98 1.39 1.32 -7.61
C VAL A 98 2.11 1.53 -8.94
N THR A 99 1.47 1.11 -10.02
CA THR A 99 1.87 1.48 -11.36
C THR A 99 1.03 2.66 -11.83
N VAL A 100 1.68 3.77 -12.14
CA VAL A 100 1.05 5.02 -12.55
C VAL A 100 1.37 5.33 -14.00
N ARG A 101 0.37 5.75 -14.75
CA ARG A 101 0.51 6.33 -16.08
C ARG A 101 0.39 7.85 -15.99
N PRO A 102 1.34 8.62 -16.54
CA PRO A 102 1.19 10.07 -16.69
C PRO A 102 -0.11 10.40 -17.43
N ALA A 103 -0.89 11.32 -16.90
CA ALA A 103 -2.19 11.73 -17.47
C ALA A 103 -2.19 13.17 -18.01
N GLY A 104 -1.17 13.95 -17.65
CA GLY A 104 -1.05 15.33 -18.07
C GLY A 104 -0.48 16.21 -16.96
N VAL A 105 -0.78 17.48 -17.03
CA VAL A 105 -0.38 18.50 -16.05
C VAL A 105 -1.62 19.31 -15.67
N ASP A 106 -1.83 19.53 -14.40
CA ASP A 106 -2.96 20.32 -13.91
C ASP A 106 -2.75 21.82 -14.14
N ARG A 107 -3.77 22.64 -13.81
CA ARG A 107 -3.71 24.11 -13.97
C ARG A 107 -2.62 24.77 -13.10
N ARG A 108 -2.07 24.09 -12.11
CA ARG A 108 -1.01 24.55 -11.22
C ARG A 108 0.37 24.04 -11.63
N GLY A 109 0.48 23.37 -12.78
CA GLY A 109 1.74 22.82 -13.28
C GLY A 109 2.15 21.49 -12.62
N ARG A 110 1.28 20.84 -11.84
CA ARG A 110 1.58 19.54 -11.19
C ARG A 110 1.26 18.40 -12.15
N ARG A 111 2.15 17.41 -12.23
CA ARG A 111 1.93 16.22 -13.06
C ARG A 111 0.78 15.39 -12.51
N GLU A 112 -0.17 15.06 -13.35
CA GLU A 112 -1.28 14.19 -13.00
C GLU A 112 -0.93 12.73 -13.31
N GLY A 113 -1.30 11.82 -12.40
CA GLY A 113 -1.12 10.38 -12.57
C GLY A 113 -2.46 9.62 -12.57
N THR A 114 -2.54 8.57 -13.36
CA THR A 114 -3.63 7.59 -13.29
C THR A 114 -3.07 6.29 -12.76
N VAL A 115 -3.56 5.83 -11.61
CA VAL A 115 -3.23 4.51 -11.07
C VAL A 115 -3.87 3.45 -11.96
N LEU A 116 -3.04 2.55 -12.48
CA LEU A 116 -3.49 1.43 -13.33
C LEU A 116 -3.56 0.13 -12.55
N ASP A 117 -2.60 -0.09 -11.66
CA ASP A 117 -2.48 -1.33 -10.92
C ASP A 117 -1.81 -1.10 -9.56
N ILE A 118 -2.10 -1.97 -8.62
CA ILE A 118 -1.51 -1.99 -7.29
C ILE A 118 -0.57 -3.19 -7.22
N VAL A 119 0.73 -2.90 -7.18
CA VAL A 119 1.78 -3.92 -7.20
C VAL A 119 1.96 -4.56 -5.83
N GLU A 120 1.89 -3.72 -4.77
CA GLU A 120 2.10 -4.17 -3.40
C GLU A 120 1.27 -3.33 -2.44
N ARG A 121 0.60 -3.99 -1.50
CA ARG A 121 -0.14 -3.36 -0.40
C ARG A 121 0.78 -3.14 0.79
N ALA A 122 0.85 -1.90 1.25
CA ALA A 122 1.68 -1.54 2.40
C ALA A 122 0.98 -1.80 3.73
N GLN A 123 -0.33 -1.55 3.78
CA GLN A 123 -1.11 -1.67 5.01
C GLN A 123 -1.72 -3.07 5.09
N ARG A 124 -1.25 -3.89 6.03
CA ARG A 124 -1.87 -5.18 6.36
C ARG A 124 -2.72 -5.09 7.62
N GLN A 125 -2.29 -4.26 8.55
CA GLN A 125 -2.95 -4.02 9.83
C GLN A 125 -3.16 -2.53 10.01
N VAL A 126 -4.25 -2.16 10.63
CA VAL A 126 -4.60 -0.77 10.95
C VAL A 126 -4.95 -0.68 12.42
N VAL A 127 -4.38 0.31 13.08
CA VAL A 127 -4.74 0.69 14.44
C VAL A 127 -5.74 1.84 14.37
N GLY A 128 -6.80 1.78 15.15
CA GLY A 128 -7.80 2.83 15.15
C GLY A 128 -8.81 2.67 16.26
N ARG A 129 -9.75 3.61 16.33
CA ARG A 129 -10.83 3.59 17.29
C ARG A 129 -12.06 2.89 16.73
N PHE A 130 -12.64 2.02 17.53
CA PHE A 130 -13.86 1.31 17.22
C PHE A 130 -15.08 2.19 17.46
N TYR A 131 -16.00 2.22 16.49
CA TYR A 131 -17.30 2.86 16.61
C TYR A 131 -18.40 2.04 15.96
N VAL A 132 -19.63 2.26 16.38
CA VAL A 132 -20.81 1.72 15.70
C VAL A 132 -21.65 2.88 15.18
N GLU A 133 -21.79 2.97 13.87
CA GLU A 133 -22.62 3.96 13.20
C GLU A 133 -23.76 3.27 12.45
N ARG A 134 -25.01 3.59 12.80
CA ARG A 134 -26.21 3.02 12.16
C ARG A 134 -26.21 1.48 12.10
N GLY A 135 -25.66 0.83 13.12
CA GLY A 135 -25.56 -0.62 13.21
C GLY A 135 -24.37 -1.23 12.44
N ILE A 136 -23.53 -0.43 11.83
CA ILE A 136 -22.32 -0.87 11.15
C ILE A 136 -21.12 -0.58 12.05
N ALA A 137 -20.29 -1.60 12.30
CA ALA A 137 -19.04 -1.46 13.01
C ALA A 137 -17.98 -0.88 12.07
N ILE A 138 -17.36 0.20 12.50
CA ILE A 138 -16.34 0.92 11.73
C ILE A 138 -15.08 1.12 12.56
N LEU A 139 -13.94 1.21 11.88
CA LEU A 139 -12.66 1.57 12.43
C LEU A 139 -12.26 2.94 11.90
N GLU A 140 -12.14 3.92 12.80
CA GLU A 140 -11.51 5.22 12.51
C GLU A 140 -10.01 5.08 12.72
N ALA A 141 -9.24 5.09 11.62
CA ALA A 141 -7.79 4.89 11.67
C ALA A 141 -7.08 6.03 12.42
N GLU A 142 -6.13 5.70 13.28
CA GLU A 142 -5.25 6.67 13.94
C GLU A 142 -4.29 7.36 12.96
N ASP A 143 -3.94 6.71 11.87
CA ASP A 143 -3.21 7.35 10.80
C ASP A 143 -4.16 8.15 9.90
N LYS A 144 -4.18 9.46 10.07
CA LYS A 144 -5.05 10.38 9.31
C LYS A 144 -4.80 10.40 7.80
N ARG A 145 -3.75 9.73 7.32
CA ARG A 145 -3.49 9.50 5.89
C ARG A 145 -4.35 8.36 5.32
N LEU A 146 -4.90 7.51 6.19
CA LEU A 146 -5.87 6.48 5.82
C LEU A 146 -7.27 7.08 5.88
N THR A 147 -7.70 7.69 4.78
CA THR A 147 -8.99 8.41 4.68
C THR A 147 -10.14 7.50 4.23
N GLN A 148 -9.85 6.24 3.89
CA GLN A 148 -10.83 5.26 3.49
C GLN A 148 -11.66 4.78 4.68
N SER A 149 -12.95 4.57 4.47
CA SER A 149 -13.80 3.90 5.47
C SER A 149 -13.38 2.44 5.61
N ILE A 150 -13.19 1.99 6.85
CA ILE A 150 -12.85 0.61 7.17
C ILE A 150 -14.02 0.03 7.97
N VAL A 151 -14.68 -0.97 7.40
CA VAL A 151 -15.78 -1.70 8.05
C VAL A 151 -15.18 -2.91 8.76
N LEU A 152 -15.67 -3.19 9.96
CA LEU A 152 -15.23 -4.34 10.73
C LEU A 152 -16.17 -5.52 10.53
N GLU A 153 -15.57 -6.71 10.41
CA GLU A 153 -16.30 -7.96 10.24
C GLU A 153 -17.14 -8.28 11.49
N PRO A 154 -18.44 -8.58 11.35
CA PRO A 154 -19.34 -8.81 12.48
C PRO A 154 -18.89 -9.92 13.42
N ASP A 155 -18.34 -11.01 12.89
CA ASP A 155 -17.89 -12.16 13.69
C ASP A 155 -16.70 -11.79 14.59
N SER A 156 -15.78 -11.00 14.09
CA SER A 156 -14.65 -10.48 14.88
C SER A 156 -15.12 -9.52 15.97
N VAL A 157 -16.08 -8.64 15.66
CA VAL A 157 -16.70 -7.73 16.64
C VAL A 157 -17.40 -8.52 17.74
N ALA A 158 -18.18 -9.55 17.37
CA ALA A 158 -18.86 -10.42 18.34
C ALA A 158 -17.88 -11.21 19.21
N GLY A 159 -16.72 -11.59 18.66
CA GLY A 159 -15.69 -12.33 19.37
C GLY A 159 -14.95 -11.48 20.40
N PHE A 160 -14.51 -10.29 20.02
CA PHE A 160 -13.74 -9.39 20.86
C PHE A 160 -14.59 -8.46 21.75
N LYS A 161 -15.81 -8.15 21.33
CA LYS A 161 -16.77 -7.27 22.03
C LYS A 161 -16.18 -5.93 22.46
N PRO A 162 -15.54 -5.17 21.55
CA PRO A 162 -14.97 -3.88 21.89
C PRO A 162 -16.07 -2.88 22.25
N GLU A 163 -15.78 -1.96 23.16
CA GLU A 163 -16.64 -0.83 23.49
C GLU A 163 -16.37 0.34 22.54
N SER A 164 -17.41 1.15 22.29
CA SER A 164 -17.27 2.32 21.39
C SER A 164 -16.24 3.31 21.93
N GLY A 165 -15.28 3.69 21.10
CA GLY A 165 -14.15 4.58 21.45
C GLY A 165 -12.87 3.84 21.83
N GLN A 166 -12.92 2.53 22.10
CA GLN A 166 -11.73 1.75 22.39
C GLN A 166 -10.81 1.63 21.17
N VAL A 167 -9.52 1.57 21.44
CA VAL A 167 -8.48 1.36 20.45
C VAL A 167 -8.36 -0.13 20.12
N VAL A 168 -8.44 -0.44 18.84
CA VAL A 168 -8.32 -1.81 18.35
C VAL A 168 -7.27 -1.90 17.24
N VAL A 169 -6.70 -3.07 17.08
CA VAL A 169 -5.87 -3.43 15.94
C VAL A 169 -6.70 -4.35 15.05
N ALA A 170 -6.81 -4.01 13.79
CA ALA A 170 -7.53 -4.81 12.82
C ALA A 170 -6.65 -5.20 11.62
N GLU A 171 -6.78 -6.41 11.14
CA GLU A 171 -6.14 -6.91 9.94
C GLU A 171 -7.06 -6.74 8.74
N ILE A 172 -6.55 -6.15 7.65
CA ILE A 172 -7.34 -5.91 6.44
C ILE A 172 -7.51 -7.23 5.69
N GLU A 173 -8.75 -7.66 5.50
CA GLU A 173 -9.09 -8.84 4.71
C GLU A 173 -9.46 -8.48 3.27
N THR A 174 -10.20 -7.40 3.10
CA THR A 174 -10.55 -6.88 1.78
C THR A 174 -10.12 -5.43 1.68
N TYR A 175 -9.30 -5.14 0.69
CA TYR A 175 -8.82 -3.79 0.44
C TYR A 175 -9.89 -2.92 -0.21
N PRO A 176 -9.80 -1.58 -0.03
CA PRO A 176 -10.80 -0.69 -0.60
C PRO A 176 -10.74 -0.72 -2.12
N GLU A 177 -11.91 -0.59 -2.73
CA GLU A 177 -12.11 -0.38 -4.17
C GLU A 177 -12.85 0.94 -4.40
N LEU A 178 -12.99 1.36 -5.66
CA LEU A 178 -13.60 2.64 -6.02
C LEU A 178 -14.97 2.88 -5.34
N ASN A 179 -15.78 1.83 -5.17
CA ASN A 179 -17.14 1.89 -4.62
C ASN A 179 -17.35 0.93 -3.43
N ARG A 180 -16.29 0.38 -2.86
CA ARG A 180 -16.38 -0.54 -1.72
C ARG A 180 -15.40 -0.10 -0.63
N PRO A 181 -15.83 0.00 0.63
CA PRO A 181 -14.93 0.24 1.75
C PRO A 181 -13.99 -0.95 1.95
N ALA A 182 -12.91 -0.73 2.67
CA ALA A 182 -12.10 -1.82 3.18
C ALA A 182 -12.88 -2.62 4.22
N VAL A 183 -12.63 -3.94 4.29
CA VAL A 183 -13.15 -4.81 5.35
C VAL A 183 -11.97 -5.36 6.14
N ALA A 184 -12.05 -5.26 7.46
CA ALA A 184 -11.02 -5.74 8.36
C ALA A 184 -11.62 -6.53 9.53
N LYS A 185 -10.83 -7.45 10.09
CA LYS A 185 -11.16 -8.18 11.31
C LYS A 185 -10.35 -7.68 12.48
N ILE A 186 -10.97 -7.57 13.64
CA ILE A 186 -10.27 -7.25 14.89
C ILE A 186 -9.36 -8.42 15.25
N ILE A 187 -8.10 -8.11 15.57
CA ILE A 187 -7.12 -9.09 16.06
C ILE A 187 -6.66 -8.80 17.48
N GLU A 188 -6.82 -7.56 17.95
CA GLU A 188 -6.42 -7.15 19.31
C GLU A 188 -7.29 -5.96 19.75
N VAL A 189 -7.69 -5.93 21.03
CA VAL A 189 -8.27 -4.75 21.69
C VAL A 189 -7.22 -4.22 22.67
N LEU A 190 -6.79 -2.97 22.47
CA LEU A 190 -5.73 -2.37 23.29
C LEU A 190 -6.29 -1.76 24.60
N GLY A 191 -7.52 -1.26 24.55
CA GLY A 191 -8.17 -0.62 25.69
C GLY A 191 -8.70 0.78 25.37
N ASP A 192 -8.93 1.57 26.42
CA ASP A 192 -9.48 2.92 26.26
C ASP A 192 -8.42 3.90 25.77
N TYR A 193 -8.82 4.79 24.87
CA TYR A 193 -7.91 5.80 24.31
C TYR A 193 -7.25 6.69 25.38
N ALA A 194 -7.92 6.89 26.51
CA ALA A 194 -7.43 7.70 27.63
C ALA A 194 -6.51 6.94 28.60
N ASP A 195 -6.28 5.64 28.38
CA ASP A 195 -5.43 4.85 29.25
C ASP A 195 -3.98 5.33 29.19
N SER A 196 -3.31 5.32 30.35
CA SER A 196 -1.91 5.72 30.44
C SER A 196 -1.02 4.82 29.58
N GLY A 197 -0.27 5.42 28.66
CA GLY A 197 0.64 4.71 27.77
C GLY A 197 -0.01 4.23 26.46
N MET A 198 -1.29 4.52 26.23
CA MET A 198 -2.00 4.13 25.01
C MET A 198 -1.33 4.70 23.75
N GLU A 199 -0.78 5.91 23.80
CA GLU A 199 -0.05 6.50 22.67
C GLU A 199 1.18 5.66 22.28
N ILE A 200 1.84 5.03 23.26
CA ILE A 200 2.98 4.15 23.02
C ILE A 200 2.49 2.86 22.35
N GLU A 201 1.42 2.27 22.88
CA GLU A 201 0.82 1.05 22.31
C GLU A 201 0.36 1.27 20.85
N ILE A 202 -0.30 2.40 20.59
CA ILE A 202 -0.69 2.82 19.23
C ILE A 202 0.55 2.96 18.33
N ALA A 203 1.58 3.68 18.78
CA ALA A 203 2.78 3.92 18.00
C ALA A 203 3.51 2.59 17.66
N VAL A 204 3.62 1.69 18.64
CA VAL A 204 4.25 0.38 18.48
C VAL A 204 3.56 -0.43 17.38
N ARG A 205 2.21 -0.52 17.40
CA ARG A 205 1.43 -1.25 16.38
C ARG A 205 1.43 -0.53 15.04
N LYS A 206 1.24 0.79 15.03
CA LYS A 206 1.22 1.61 13.81
C LYS A 206 2.52 1.50 13.01
N HIS A 207 3.66 1.42 13.71
CA HIS A 207 4.98 1.30 13.07
C HIS A 207 5.50 -0.12 12.99
N HIS A 208 4.66 -1.12 13.31
CA HIS A 208 5.01 -2.55 13.29
C HIS A 208 6.27 -2.88 14.09
N LEU A 209 6.48 -2.17 15.22
CA LEU A 209 7.64 -2.40 16.06
C LEU A 209 7.49 -3.74 16.81
N PRO A 210 8.58 -4.52 16.96
CA PRO A 210 8.56 -5.72 17.75
C PRO A 210 8.23 -5.40 19.21
N HIS A 211 7.12 -5.91 19.73
CA HIS A 211 6.65 -5.66 21.10
C HIS A 211 6.46 -6.95 21.91
N GLN A 212 6.61 -8.10 21.26
CA GLN A 212 6.54 -9.40 21.91
C GLN A 212 7.83 -10.18 21.68
N PHE A 213 8.37 -10.76 22.75
CA PHE A 213 9.51 -11.67 22.61
C PHE A 213 9.10 -12.94 21.87
N SER A 214 9.97 -13.42 20.99
CA SER A 214 9.77 -14.69 20.31
C SER A 214 9.66 -15.85 21.29
N GLY A 215 8.96 -16.94 20.91
CA GLY A 215 8.87 -18.12 21.74
C GLY A 215 10.24 -18.73 22.10
N ALA A 216 11.22 -18.62 21.20
CA ALA A 216 12.61 -19.04 21.47
C ALA A 216 13.26 -18.17 22.56
N CYS A 217 13.03 -16.85 22.52
CA CYS A 217 13.54 -15.93 23.52
C CYS A 217 12.92 -16.19 24.92
N ARG A 218 11.59 -16.41 24.99
CA ARG A 218 10.90 -16.77 26.24
C ARG A 218 11.44 -18.07 26.82
N LYS A 219 11.55 -19.13 26.00
CA LYS A 219 12.13 -20.43 26.44
C LYS A 219 13.59 -20.31 26.87
N ALA A 220 14.35 -19.39 26.29
CA ALA A 220 15.73 -19.13 26.74
C ALA A 220 15.74 -18.40 28.08
N ALA A 221 14.85 -17.42 28.28
CA ALA A 221 14.70 -16.70 29.54
C ALA A 221 14.26 -17.63 30.69
N GLU A 222 13.32 -18.54 30.45
CA GLU A 222 12.85 -19.51 31.44
C GLU A 222 13.98 -20.42 31.98
N LYS A 223 15.07 -20.61 31.22
CA LYS A 223 16.24 -21.39 31.65
C LYS A 223 17.20 -20.59 32.53
N ILE A 224 17.04 -19.28 32.59
CA ILE A 224 17.87 -18.41 33.42
C ILE A 224 17.28 -18.48 34.85
N PRO A 225 18.05 -18.84 35.86
CA PRO A 225 17.56 -18.84 37.22
C PRO A 225 17.26 -17.43 37.70
N ASP A 226 16.24 -17.29 38.56
CA ASP A 226 15.77 -16.04 39.16
C ASP A 226 16.72 -15.50 40.22
N HIS A 227 17.77 -16.25 40.57
CA HIS A 227 18.79 -15.86 41.54
C HIS A 227 20.19 -16.05 40.98
N VAL A 228 21.13 -15.21 41.46
CA VAL A 228 22.54 -15.29 41.12
C VAL A 228 23.18 -16.48 41.78
N ARG A 229 23.66 -17.44 41.02
CA ARG A 229 24.33 -18.67 41.55
C ARG A 229 25.76 -18.35 41.94
N LYS A 230 26.34 -19.16 42.85
CA LYS A 230 27.76 -19.07 43.26
C LYS A 230 28.73 -19.16 42.05
N SER A 231 28.38 -19.98 41.06
CA SER A 231 29.13 -20.07 39.79
C SER A 231 29.19 -18.77 39.03
N ASP A 232 28.15 -17.95 39.10
CA ASP A 232 28.03 -16.69 38.33
C ASP A 232 28.84 -15.55 38.98
N LEU A 233 29.26 -15.73 40.24
CA LEU A 233 30.12 -14.82 41.00
C LEU A 233 31.61 -15.08 40.74
N LYS A 234 31.98 -16.21 40.13
CA LYS A 234 33.37 -16.55 39.89
C LYS A 234 34.04 -15.53 38.95
N GLY A 235 35.12 -14.90 39.43
CA GLY A 235 35.84 -13.86 38.66
C GLY A 235 35.19 -12.46 38.69
N ARG A 236 34.17 -12.26 39.49
CA ARG A 236 33.54 -10.93 39.73
C ARG A 236 33.95 -10.35 41.05
N VAL A 237 34.06 -9.02 41.15
CA VAL A 237 34.28 -8.29 42.38
C VAL A 237 32.95 -8.06 43.07
N ASP A 238 32.87 -8.38 44.37
CA ASP A 238 31.66 -8.12 45.17
C ASP A 238 31.65 -6.65 45.64
N LEU A 239 30.72 -5.87 45.08
CA LEU A 239 30.54 -4.45 45.39
C LEU A 239 29.34 -4.19 46.33
N ARG A 240 28.67 -5.22 46.85
CA ARG A 240 27.48 -5.07 47.68
C ARG A 240 27.71 -4.35 49.01
N ASN A 241 28.97 -4.27 49.45
CA ASN A 241 29.35 -3.58 50.67
C ASN A 241 29.74 -2.11 50.46
N LEU A 242 29.66 -1.62 49.20
CA LEU A 242 29.88 -0.21 48.91
C LEU A 242 28.61 0.58 49.20
N PRO A 243 28.69 1.72 49.86
CA PRO A 243 27.54 2.62 50.04
C PRO A 243 27.14 3.14 48.65
N LEU A 244 25.83 3.11 48.36
CA LEU A 244 25.24 3.75 47.20
C LEU A 244 24.98 5.22 47.47
#